data_bc3ba2c219d415f62b8d38a72ad120b7
#
_entry.id   bc3ba2c219d415f62b8d38a72ad120b7
#
_cell.length_a   1.000
_cell.length_b   1.000
_cell.length_c   1.000
_cell.angle_alpha   90.00
_cell.angle_beta   90.00
_cell.angle_gamma   90.00
#
_symmetry.space_group_name_H-M   'P 1'
#
loop_
_entity.id
_entity.type
_entity.pdbx_description
1 polymer ?
#
loop_
_entity_poly.entity_id
_entity_poly.type
_entity_poly.pdbx_seq_one_letter_code
_entity_poly.pdbx_strand_id
1 'polypeptide(L)'
;GRTMEIAKPGPWQRYIAESCRYTYGHVRTVHKHIVKREKFMFDIIKQEIAIIRDRDPAIKSDMEVFLYPSFKAILKYRKAHKLYLKKHYFLARLVSQRAARRTGIEIHPGATIGKGLFIDHGHGVVIGETAIVGDNVTLYQGVTLGGTGKQKGKRHPTLEDNVMVGTGAKVLGDIVIGANSMIGAGSVVLNDVPPNSTVVGVPGRVVKRDNIRVPSADLDQVHLPDPVMNDIQQLKETVARLVKQLEE
;
A
#
# COMPACT_ATOMS: atom_id res chain seq x y z
N GLY A 1 -31.15 -66.67 -26.44
CA GLY A 1 -30.83 -65.29 -26.20
C GLY A 1 -29.67 -64.88 -27.07
N ARG A 2 -29.85 -64.08 -28.11
CA ARG A 2 -28.76 -63.47 -28.90
C ARG A 2 -28.31 -62.20 -28.15
N THR A 3 -27.12 -62.19 -27.65
CA THR A 3 -26.45 -60.99 -27.14
C THR A 3 -26.14 -60.06 -28.34
N MET A 4 -26.77 -58.90 -28.38
CA MET A 4 -26.38 -57.85 -29.33
C MET A 4 -25.00 -57.32 -29.00
N GLU A 5 -24.01 -57.65 -29.84
CA GLU A 5 -22.71 -57.00 -29.80
C GLU A 5 -22.86 -55.53 -30.26
N ILE A 6 -22.61 -54.58 -29.33
CA ILE A 6 -22.61 -53.16 -29.65
C ILE A 6 -21.34 -52.89 -30.47
N ALA A 7 -21.54 -52.57 -31.76
CA ALA A 7 -20.45 -52.26 -32.69
C ALA A 7 -19.53 -51.14 -32.13
N LYS A 8 -18.22 -51.33 -32.17
CA LYS A 8 -17.24 -50.33 -31.75
C LYS A 8 -17.37 -49.07 -32.63
N PRO A 9 -17.31 -47.86 -32.04
CA PRO A 9 -17.50 -46.60 -32.79
C PRO A 9 -16.41 -46.47 -33.85
N GLY A 10 -16.84 -46.06 -35.07
CA GLY A 10 -15.96 -45.85 -36.21
C GLY A 10 -14.99 -44.67 -36.03
N PRO A 11 -13.97 -44.52 -36.91
CA PRO A 11 -12.95 -43.50 -36.80
C PRO A 11 -13.50 -42.07 -36.66
N TRP A 12 -14.55 -41.75 -37.42
CA TRP A 12 -15.21 -40.44 -37.39
C TRP A 12 -15.98 -40.17 -36.09
N GLN A 13 -16.58 -41.18 -35.51
CA GLN A 13 -17.28 -41.04 -34.23
C GLN A 13 -16.30 -40.83 -33.07
N ARG A 14 -15.12 -41.45 -33.16
CA ARG A 14 -14.02 -41.18 -32.20
C ARG A 14 -13.47 -39.76 -32.34
N TYR A 15 -13.24 -39.30 -33.58
CA TYR A 15 -12.76 -37.94 -33.85
C TYR A 15 -13.74 -36.86 -33.33
N ILE A 16 -15.05 -37.04 -33.58
CA ILE A 16 -16.06 -36.11 -33.04
C ILE A 16 -16.11 -36.15 -31.51
N ALA A 17 -16.02 -37.31 -30.89
CA ALA A 17 -15.99 -37.43 -29.42
C ALA A 17 -14.75 -36.83 -28.77
N GLU A 18 -13.57 -36.90 -29.43
CA GLU A 18 -12.34 -36.26 -28.99
C GLU A 18 -12.38 -34.76 -29.20
N SER A 19 -12.84 -34.28 -30.32
CA SER A 19 -13.04 -32.85 -30.61
C SER A 19 -14.03 -32.21 -29.65
N CYS A 20 -15.16 -32.86 -29.33
CA CYS A 20 -16.10 -32.41 -28.31
C CYS A 20 -15.49 -32.39 -26.91
N ARG A 21 -14.67 -33.37 -26.52
CA ARG A 21 -14.00 -33.38 -25.23
C ARG A 21 -12.96 -32.26 -25.12
N TYR A 22 -12.21 -31.99 -26.20
CA TYR A 22 -11.22 -30.91 -26.23
C TYR A 22 -11.87 -29.53 -26.11
N THR A 23 -12.95 -29.26 -26.86
CA THR A 23 -13.69 -27.99 -26.76
C THR A 23 -14.41 -27.83 -25.44
N TYR A 24 -15.05 -28.86 -24.89
CA TYR A 24 -15.73 -28.81 -23.60
C TYR A 24 -14.75 -28.65 -22.42
N GLY A 25 -13.61 -29.31 -22.50
CA GLY A 25 -12.52 -29.17 -21.51
C GLY A 25 -11.95 -27.75 -21.50
N HIS A 26 -11.74 -27.18 -22.69
CA HIS A 26 -11.22 -25.82 -22.83
C HIS A 26 -12.22 -24.76 -22.32
N VAL A 27 -13.50 -24.89 -22.65
CA VAL A 27 -14.58 -24.02 -22.17
C VAL A 27 -14.71 -24.10 -20.64
N ARG A 28 -14.65 -25.29 -20.03
CA ARG A 28 -14.68 -25.46 -18.57
C ARG A 28 -13.49 -24.82 -17.87
N THR A 29 -12.30 -24.93 -18.46
CA THR A 29 -11.09 -24.34 -17.89
C THR A 29 -11.12 -22.82 -17.97
N VAL A 30 -11.56 -22.27 -19.11
CA VAL A 30 -11.76 -20.83 -19.30
C VAL A 30 -12.82 -20.30 -18.35
N HIS A 31 -13.95 -20.99 -18.21
CA HIS A 31 -15.01 -20.61 -17.27
C HIS A 31 -14.54 -20.60 -15.81
N LYS A 32 -13.80 -21.64 -15.36
CA LYS A 32 -13.20 -21.67 -14.02
C LYS A 32 -12.22 -20.50 -13.79
N HIS A 33 -11.42 -20.14 -14.79
CA HIS A 33 -10.51 -19.00 -14.68
C HIS A 33 -11.26 -17.66 -14.63
N ILE A 34 -12.33 -17.50 -15.38
CA ILE A 34 -13.17 -16.29 -15.35
C ILE A 34 -13.83 -16.17 -13.97
N VAL A 35 -14.52 -17.19 -13.47
CA VAL A 35 -15.18 -17.18 -12.16
C VAL A 35 -14.19 -16.94 -11.03
N LYS A 36 -13.01 -17.57 -11.06
CA LYS A 36 -11.93 -17.32 -10.06
C LYS A 36 -11.43 -15.88 -10.12
N ARG A 37 -11.37 -15.28 -11.31
CA ARG A 37 -10.93 -13.91 -11.52
C ARG A 37 -11.96 -12.89 -11.05
N GLU A 38 -13.24 -13.14 -11.30
CA GLU A 38 -14.37 -12.32 -10.83
C GLU A 38 -14.48 -12.37 -9.31
N LYS A 39 -14.44 -13.55 -8.71
CA LYS A 39 -14.43 -13.70 -7.25
C LYS A 39 -13.28 -12.94 -6.60
N PHE A 40 -12.07 -13.06 -7.14
CA PHE A 40 -10.89 -12.33 -6.63
C PHE A 40 -11.05 -10.81 -6.74
N MET A 41 -11.62 -10.30 -7.83
CA MET A 41 -11.85 -8.85 -8.00
C MET A 41 -12.93 -8.36 -7.03
N PHE A 42 -13.98 -9.13 -6.84
CA PHE A 42 -15.07 -8.82 -5.92
C PHE A 42 -14.60 -8.80 -4.46
N ASP A 43 -13.73 -9.73 -4.08
CA ASP A 43 -13.15 -9.77 -2.74
C ASP A 43 -12.25 -8.54 -2.47
N ILE A 44 -11.45 -8.10 -3.47
CA ILE A 44 -10.67 -6.86 -3.37
C ILE A 44 -11.60 -5.65 -3.18
N ILE A 45 -12.64 -5.52 -4.01
CA ILE A 45 -13.56 -4.39 -3.93
C ILE A 45 -14.24 -4.33 -2.56
N LYS A 46 -14.74 -5.46 -2.05
CA LYS A 46 -15.33 -5.53 -0.70
C LYS A 46 -14.34 -5.11 0.38
N GLN A 47 -13.09 -5.55 0.28
CA GLN A 47 -12.04 -5.23 1.24
C GLN A 47 -11.72 -3.73 1.24
N GLU A 48 -11.58 -3.11 0.07
CA GLU A 48 -11.32 -1.68 -0.05
C GLU A 48 -12.51 -0.82 0.46
N ILE A 49 -13.76 -1.25 0.20
CA ILE A 49 -14.95 -0.58 0.74
C ILE A 49 -14.94 -0.64 2.27
N ALA A 50 -14.67 -1.80 2.85
CA ALA A 50 -14.63 -1.96 4.30
C ALA A 50 -13.56 -1.08 4.95
N ILE A 51 -12.36 -0.97 4.33
CA ILE A 51 -11.25 -0.16 4.82
C ILE A 51 -11.60 1.33 4.82
N ILE A 52 -12.15 1.83 3.70
CA ILE A 52 -12.51 3.24 3.58
C ILE A 52 -13.60 3.59 4.57
N ARG A 53 -14.62 2.72 4.72
CA ARG A 53 -15.71 2.92 5.68
C ARG A 53 -15.23 2.95 7.13
N ASP A 54 -14.25 2.11 7.48
CA ASP A 54 -13.69 2.05 8.83
C ASP A 54 -12.85 3.28 9.18
N ARG A 55 -12.18 3.87 8.18
CA ARG A 55 -11.17 4.91 8.40
C ARG A 55 -11.59 6.32 8.02
N ASP A 56 -12.61 6.49 7.18
CA ASP A 56 -13.10 7.79 6.78
C ASP A 56 -14.47 8.06 7.41
N PRO A 57 -14.53 8.93 8.45
CA PRO A 57 -15.79 9.29 9.10
C PRO A 57 -16.72 10.13 8.20
N ALA A 58 -16.22 10.66 7.10
CA ALA A 58 -17.02 11.50 6.19
C ALA A 58 -17.90 10.69 5.25
N ILE A 59 -17.63 9.39 5.07
CA ILE A 59 -18.38 8.53 4.15
C ILE A 59 -19.82 8.29 4.65
N LYS A 60 -20.78 8.49 3.78
CA LYS A 60 -22.21 8.31 4.08
C LYS A 60 -22.83 7.10 3.37
N SER A 61 -22.19 6.63 2.31
CA SER A 61 -22.71 5.55 1.45
C SER A 61 -21.57 4.75 0.81
N ASP A 62 -21.73 3.41 0.71
CA ASP A 62 -20.77 2.53 0.03
C ASP A 62 -20.53 2.94 -1.44
N MET A 63 -21.49 3.59 -2.07
CA MET A 63 -21.36 4.08 -3.43
C MET A 63 -20.35 5.21 -3.57
N GLU A 64 -20.15 6.01 -2.51
CA GLU A 64 -19.16 7.09 -2.50
C GLU A 64 -17.73 6.56 -2.65
N VAL A 65 -17.43 5.34 -2.18
CA VAL A 65 -16.11 4.70 -2.32
C VAL A 65 -15.64 4.68 -3.78
N PHE A 66 -16.56 4.50 -4.73
CA PHE A 66 -16.24 4.50 -6.16
C PHE A 66 -15.77 5.88 -6.68
N LEU A 67 -16.01 6.94 -5.92
CA LEU A 67 -15.54 8.30 -6.23
C LEU A 67 -14.13 8.56 -5.71
N TYR A 68 -13.68 7.82 -4.69
CA TYR A 68 -12.37 8.01 -4.07
C TYR A 68 -11.22 7.78 -5.06
N PRO A 69 -10.29 8.74 -5.18
CA PRO A 69 -9.10 8.59 -6.01
C PRO A 69 -8.24 7.39 -5.58
N SER A 70 -8.09 7.18 -4.27
CA SER A 70 -7.34 6.07 -3.68
C SER A 70 -7.88 4.71 -4.09
N PHE A 71 -9.20 4.50 -4.02
CA PHE A 71 -9.85 3.28 -4.48
C PHE A 71 -9.48 2.95 -5.94
N LYS A 72 -9.61 3.96 -6.82
CA LYS A 72 -9.27 3.82 -8.25
C LYS A 72 -7.79 3.53 -8.46
N ALA A 73 -6.91 4.21 -7.71
CA ALA A 73 -5.46 4.03 -7.79
C ALA A 73 -5.05 2.61 -7.37
N ILE A 74 -5.55 2.11 -6.25
CA ILE A 74 -5.25 0.77 -5.73
C ILE A 74 -5.73 -0.32 -6.69
N LEU A 75 -6.95 -0.24 -7.21
CA LEU A 75 -7.44 -1.21 -8.19
C LEU A 75 -6.57 -1.25 -9.46
N LYS A 76 -6.15 -0.08 -9.96
CA LYS A 76 -5.28 0.01 -11.14
C LYS A 76 -3.86 -0.48 -10.83
N TYR A 77 -3.34 -0.17 -9.64
CA TYR A 77 -2.07 -0.72 -9.18
C TYR A 77 -2.09 -2.25 -9.14
N ARG A 78 -3.08 -2.89 -8.51
CA ARG A 78 -3.20 -4.36 -8.48
C ARG A 78 -3.17 -4.98 -9.89
N LYS A 79 -3.80 -4.31 -10.89
CA LYS A 79 -3.73 -4.74 -12.30
C LYS A 79 -2.32 -4.54 -12.88
N ALA A 80 -1.73 -3.36 -12.67
CA ALA A 80 -0.40 -3.03 -13.17
C ALA A 80 0.69 -3.95 -12.57
N HIS A 81 0.61 -4.24 -11.28
CA HIS A 81 1.52 -5.14 -10.58
C HIS A 81 1.47 -6.56 -11.16
N LYS A 82 0.28 -7.10 -11.44
CA LYS A 82 0.13 -8.40 -12.12
C LYS A 82 0.80 -8.43 -13.50
N LEU A 83 0.73 -7.35 -14.25
CA LEU A 83 1.43 -7.23 -15.55
C LEU A 83 2.94 -7.15 -15.36
N TYR A 84 3.40 -6.43 -14.35
CA TYR A 84 4.81 -6.29 -13.99
C TYR A 84 5.43 -7.65 -13.63
N LEU A 85 4.76 -8.43 -12.77
CA LEU A 85 5.18 -9.78 -12.40
C LEU A 85 5.26 -10.74 -13.61
N LYS A 86 4.41 -10.52 -14.63
CA LYS A 86 4.46 -11.25 -15.90
C LYS A 86 5.48 -10.68 -16.89
N LYS A 87 6.33 -9.73 -16.47
CA LYS A 87 7.36 -9.05 -17.28
C LYS A 87 6.81 -8.20 -18.44
N HIS A 88 5.51 -7.87 -18.42
CA HIS A 88 4.90 -6.94 -19.39
C HIS A 88 5.12 -5.48 -18.92
N TYR A 89 6.35 -5.05 -18.80
CA TYR A 89 6.75 -3.80 -18.14
C TYR A 89 6.12 -2.56 -18.78
N PHE A 90 6.10 -2.48 -20.11
CA PHE A 90 5.49 -1.36 -20.82
C PHE A 90 4.00 -1.21 -20.51
N LEU A 91 3.24 -2.31 -20.57
CA LEU A 91 1.81 -2.31 -20.28
C LEU A 91 1.54 -2.01 -18.80
N ALA A 92 2.37 -2.52 -17.90
CA ALA A 92 2.31 -2.22 -16.48
C ALA A 92 2.47 -0.71 -16.22
N ARG A 93 3.50 -0.09 -16.83
CA ARG A 93 3.74 1.37 -16.74
C ARG A 93 2.62 2.18 -17.39
N LEU A 94 2.10 1.74 -18.53
CA LEU A 94 0.98 2.41 -19.18
C LEU A 94 -0.26 2.48 -18.30
N VAL A 95 -0.60 1.37 -17.60
CA VAL A 95 -1.71 1.32 -16.65
C VAL A 95 -1.45 2.22 -15.44
N SER A 96 -0.24 2.15 -14.86
CA SER A 96 0.19 2.96 -13.72
C SER A 96 0.15 4.45 -14.03
N GLN A 97 0.71 4.89 -15.16
CA GLN A 97 0.75 6.30 -15.55
C GLN A 97 -0.66 6.86 -15.88
N ARG A 98 -1.53 6.05 -16.45
CA ARG A 98 -2.95 6.45 -16.62
C ARG A 98 -3.68 6.59 -15.30
N ALA A 99 -3.37 5.73 -14.32
CA ALA A 99 -3.93 5.85 -12.98
C ALA A 99 -3.45 7.14 -12.30
N ALA A 100 -2.13 7.40 -12.30
CA ALA A 100 -1.53 8.60 -11.71
C ALA A 100 -2.15 9.90 -12.27
N ARG A 101 -2.28 10.00 -13.59
CA ARG A 101 -2.90 11.17 -14.24
C ARG A 101 -4.37 11.40 -13.83
N ARG A 102 -5.12 10.33 -13.53
CA ARG A 102 -6.54 10.43 -13.19
C ARG A 102 -6.80 10.61 -11.70
N THR A 103 -5.88 10.20 -10.86
CA THR A 103 -6.07 10.13 -9.41
C THR A 103 -5.15 11.05 -8.63
N GLY A 104 -4.08 11.56 -9.27
CA GLY A 104 -3.02 12.29 -8.57
C GLY A 104 -2.14 11.41 -7.69
N ILE A 105 -2.29 10.06 -7.76
CA ILE A 105 -1.57 9.08 -6.95
C ILE A 105 -0.68 8.24 -7.86
N GLU A 106 0.63 8.33 -7.70
CA GLU A 106 1.59 7.53 -8.45
C GLU A 106 2.03 6.31 -7.63
N ILE A 107 1.73 5.12 -8.13
CA ILE A 107 2.22 3.87 -7.57
C ILE A 107 2.98 3.13 -8.66
N HIS A 108 4.28 2.90 -8.44
CA HIS A 108 5.08 2.12 -9.38
C HIS A 108 4.59 0.67 -9.40
N PRO A 109 4.42 0.03 -10.57
CA PRO A 109 3.90 -1.34 -10.64
C PRO A 109 4.81 -2.40 -10.02
N GLY A 110 6.09 -2.09 -9.79
CA GLY A 110 7.04 -2.95 -9.10
C GLY A 110 6.94 -2.92 -7.57
N ALA A 111 6.29 -1.92 -6.99
CA ALA A 111 6.09 -1.85 -5.55
C ALA A 111 5.35 -3.09 -5.03
N THR A 112 5.62 -3.50 -3.79
CA THR A 112 4.92 -4.57 -3.10
C THR A 112 4.03 -3.97 -2.02
N ILE A 113 2.72 -4.18 -2.12
CA ILE A 113 1.74 -3.59 -1.19
C ILE A 113 0.86 -4.68 -0.60
N GLY A 114 0.83 -4.74 0.71
CA GLY A 114 0.01 -5.64 1.52
C GLY A 114 -1.48 -5.37 1.42
N LYS A 115 -2.22 -5.77 2.44
CA LYS A 115 -3.66 -5.58 2.56
C LYS A 115 -3.94 -4.33 3.39
N GLY A 116 -5.11 -3.71 3.18
CA GLY A 116 -5.54 -2.63 4.04
C GLY A 116 -4.78 -1.32 3.87
N LEU A 117 -4.09 -1.08 2.74
CA LEU A 117 -3.53 0.23 2.46
C LEU A 117 -4.67 1.25 2.32
N PHE A 118 -4.68 2.25 3.17
CA PHE A 118 -5.56 3.41 3.08
C PHE A 118 -4.77 4.65 2.65
N ILE A 119 -5.21 5.32 1.59
CA ILE A 119 -4.63 6.59 1.13
C ILE A 119 -5.70 7.64 1.26
N ASP A 120 -5.55 8.53 2.24
CA ASP A 120 -6.48 9.61 2.47
C ASP A 120 -6.15 10.81 1.59
N HIS A 121 -7.18 11.41 0.97
CA HIS A 121 -7.08 12.45 -0.07
C HIS A 121 -6.22 12.06 -1.28
N GLY A 122 -4.99 11.68 -1.07
CA GLY A 122 -4.08 10.98 -1.99
C GLY A 122 -3.34 11.83 -3.01
N HIS A 123 -3.72 13.08 -3.28
CA HIS A 123 -3.03 13.91 -4.27
C HIS A 123 -1.55 14.08 -3.92
N GLY A 124 -0.68 13.83 -4.92
CA GLY A 124 0.77 13.94 -4.76
C GLY A 124 1.43 12.79 -3.99
N VAL A 125 0.70 11.71 -3.69
CA VAL A 125 1.32 10.48 -3.15
C VAL A 125 2.16 9.81 -4.23
N VAL A 126 3.39 9.46 -3.88
CA VAL A 126 4.33 8.73 -4.75
C VAL A 126 4.87 7.51 -4.02
N ILE A 127 4.65 6.32 -4.59
CA ILE A 127 5.19 5.04 -4.10
C ILE A 127 6.16 4.48 -5.14
N GLY A 128 7.45 4.45 -4.81
CA GLY A 128 8.53 4.06 -5.72
C GLY A 128 8.60 2.56 -6.00
N GLU A 129 9.44 2.19 -6.98
CA GLU A 129 9.52 0.84 -7.56
C GLU A 129 9.76 -0.29 -6.56
N THR A 130 10.73 -0.11 -5.67
CA THR A 130 11.15 -1.15 -4.72
C THR A 130 10.59 -0.91 -3.31
N ALA A 131 9.59 -0.03 -3.18
CA ALA A 131 8.89 0.17 -1.92
C ALA A 131 8.15 -1.09 -1.50
N ILE A 132 8.21 -1.39 -0.21
CA ILE A 132 7.43 -2.45 0.43
C ILE A 132 6.52 -1.78 1.44
N VAL A 133 5.23 -2.05 1.34
CA VAL A 133 4.21 -1.52 2.24
C VAL A 133 3.48 -2.71 2.85
N GLY A 134 3.54 -2.83 4.16
CA GLY A 134 2.89 -3.87 4.95
C GLY A 134 1.37 -3.77 4.97
N ASP A 135 0.78 -4.47 5.90
CA ASP A 135 -0.67 -4.50 6.07
C ASP A 135 -1.16 -3.29 6.90
N ASN A 136 -2.37 -2.81 6.60
CA ASN A 136 -3.05 -1.73 7.34
C ASN A 136 -2.28 -0.40 7.42
N VAL A 137 -1.46 -0.09 6.44
CA VAL A 137 -0.72 1.18 6.36
C VAL A 137 -1.66 2.31 5.94
N THR A 138 -1.47 3.50 6.54
CA THR A 138 -2.18 4.72 6.18
C THR A 138 -1.20 5.75 5.61
N LEU A 139 -1.51 6.31 4.45
CA LEU A 139 -0.75 7.38 3.80
C LEU A 139 -1.66 8.58 3.56
N TYR A 140 -1.17 9.77 3.84
CA TYR A 140 -1.87 11.01 3.53
C TYR A 140 -1.35 11.65 2.25
N GLN A 141 -2.06 12.68 1.76
CA GLN A 141 -1.68 13.42 0.56
C GLN A 141 -0.23 13.94 0.63
N GLY A 142 0.43 13.97 -0.52
CA GLY A 142 1.79 14.47 -0.67
C GLY A 142 2.90 13.58 -0.08
N VAL A 143 2.56 12.41 0.46
CA VAL A 143 3.55 11.44 0.96
C VAL A 143 4.40 10.91 -0.19
N THR A 144 5.72 10.82 0.05
CA THR A 144 6.65 10.20 -0.90
C THR A 144 7.40 9.04 -0.23
N LEU A 145 7.25 7.85 -0.78
CA LEU A 145 8.10 6.70 -0.50
C LEU A 145 9.15 6.60 -1.61
N GLY A 146 10.24 7.36 -1.45
CA GLY A 146 11.22 7.66 -2.48
C GLY A 146 12.55 6.92 -2.32
N GLY A 147 13.30 6.82 -3.42
CA GLY A 147 14.68 6.34 -3.39
C GLY A 147 15.68 7.48 -3.24
N THR A 148 16.86 7.18 -2.72
CA THR A 148 18.01 8.09 -2.69
C THR A 148 19.08 7.59 -3.66
N GLY A 149 19.48 8.45 -4.61
CA GLY A 149 20.58 8.17 -5.53
C GLY A 149 20.25 7.25 -6.70
N LYS A 150 21.31 6.82 -7.42
CA LYS A 150 21.23 6.06 -8.68
C LYS A 150 21.42 4.56 -8.51
N GLN A 151 21.33 4.04 -7.31
CA GLN A 151 21.55 2.61 -7.03
C GLN A 151 20.51 1.74 -7.71
N LYS A 152 20.97 0.63 -8.30
CA LYS A 152 20.10 -0.43 -8.80
C LYS A 152 19.74 -1.36 -7.64
N GLY A 153 18.53 -1.91 -7.64
CA GLY A 153 18.03 -2.81 -6.59
C GLY A 153 17.13 -2.10 -5.58
N LYS A 154 17.10 -2.61 -4.35
CA LYS A 154 16.30 -2.04 -3.25
C LYS A 154 16.85 -0.66 -2.89
N ARG A 155 15.99 0.38 -3.03
CA ARG A 155 16.34 1.80 -2.82
C ARG A 155 15.17 2.63 -2.31
N HIS A 156 14.03 2.03 -2.07
CA HIS A 156 12.84 2.68 -1.54
C HIS A 156 12.50 2.06 -0.19
N PRO A 157 11.79 2.76 0.68
CA PRO A 157 11.53 2.31 2.03
C PRO A 157 10.67 1.06 2.12
N THR A 158 10.81 0.39 3.26
CA THR A 158 9.91 -0.64 3.74
C THR A 158 9.11 -0.07 4.91
N LEU A 159 7.80 -0.07 4.79
CA LEU A 159 6.88 0.23 5.88
C LEU A 159 6.31 -1.09 6.38
N GLU A 160 6.47 -1.37 7.66
CA GLU A 160 5.86 -2.53 8.29
C GLU A 160 4.37 -2.29 8.56
N ASP A 161 3.72 -3.23 9.26
CA ASP A 161 2.28 -3.20 9.46
C ASP A 161 1.83 -2.05 10.37
N ASN A 162 0.64 -1.53 10.11
CA ASN A 162 0.00 -0.46 10.89
C ASN A 162 0.80 0.86 10.94
N VAL A 163 1.68 1.11 9.99
CA VAL A 163 2.41 2.38 9.90
C VAL A 163 1.49 3.48 9.37
N MET A 164 1.56 4.66 9.98
CA MET A 164 0.90 5.86 9.50
C MET A 164 1.93 6.90 9.03
N VAL A 165 1.74 7.45 7.84
CA VAL A 165 2.61 8.51 7.28
C VAL A 165 1.77 9.75 7.01
N GLY A 166 2.03 10.78 7.80
CA GLY A 166 1.30 12.05 7.79
C GLY A 166 1.50 12.87 6.52
N THR A 167 0.64 13.87 6.38
CA THR A 167 0.55 14.77 5.22
C THR A 167 1.92 15.31 4.79
N GLY A 168 2.26 15.18 3.52
CA GLY A 168 3.47 15.77 2.94
C GLY A 168 4.80 15.15 3.40
N ALA A 169 4.79 14.15 4.28
CA ALA A 169 6.02 13.52 4.76
C ALA A 169 6.77 12.79 3.64
N LYS A 170 8.09 12.77 3.75
CA LYS A 170 9.01 12.11 2.81
C LYS A 170 9.79 11.02 3.55
N VAL A 171 9.66 9.79 3.09
CA VAL A 171 10.42 8.64 3.58
C VAL A 171 11.34 8.21 2.45
N LEU A 172 12.65 8.38 2.64
CA LEU A 172 13.60 8.31 1.54
C LEU A 172 14.72 7.32 1.83
N GLY A 173 14.99 6.46 0.87
CA GLY A 173 16.08 5.48 0.92
C GLY A 173 15.61 4.06 1.20
N ASP A 174 16.58 3.15 1.26
CA ASP A 174 16.36 1.77 1.67
C ASP A 174 16.37 1.69 3.21
N ILE A 175 15.32 2.21 3.81
CA ILE A 175 15.12 2.27 5.26
C ILE A 175 13.87 1.52 5.67
N VAL A 176 13.82 1.10 6.92
CA VAL A 176 12.69 0.38 7.51
C VAL A 176 11.97 1.27 8.50
N ILE A 177 10.67 1.42 8.33
CA ILE A 177 9.77 2.02 9.31
C ILE A 177 9.06 0.88 10.04
N GLY A 178 9.44 0.69 11.30
CA GLY A 178 8.94 -0.41 12.13
C GLY A 178 7.44 -0.31 12.40
N ALA A 179 6.84 -1.46 12.68
CA ALA A 179 5.40 -1.61 12.85
C ALA A 179 4.81 -0.67 13.91
N ASN A 180 3.56 -0.27 13.72
CA ASN A 180 2.81 0.64 14.59
C ASN A 180 3.47 2.02 14.77
N SER A 181 4.34 2.44 13.87
CA SER A 181 5.01 3.75 13.94
C SER A 181 4.22 4.81 13.20
N MET A 182 4.36 6.05 13.67
CA MET A 182 3.73 7.23 13.11
C MET A 182 4.79 8.21 12.62
N ILE A 183 4.68 8.64 11.37
CA ILE A 183 5.50 9.71 10.79
C ILE A 183 4.66 10.97 10.74
N GLY A 184 5.09 12.02 11.45
CA GLY A 184 4.40 13.29 11.51
C GLY A 184 4.35 14.01 10.16
N ALA A 185 3.35 14.89 10.02
CA ALA A 185 3.18 15.69 8.81
C ALA A 185 4.44 16.52 8.48
N GLY A 186 4.79 16.61 7.19
CA GLY A 186 5.95 17.38 6.72
C GLY A 186 7.32 16.81 7.09
N SER A 187 7.40 15.69 7.79
CA SER A 187 8.68 15.10 8.21
C SER A 187 9.48 14.53 7.04
N VAL A 188 10.82 14.56 7.16
CA VAL A 188 11.73 13.94 6.19
C VAL A 188 12.54 12.86 6.90
N VAL A 189 12.20 11.60 6.66
CA VAL A 189 12.80 10.43 7.32
C VAL A 189 13.86 9.83 6.40
N LEU A 190 15.09 9.73 6.94
CA LEU A 190 16.27 9.28 6.19
C LEU A 190 16.98 8.07 6.86
N ASN A 191 16.50 7.65 8.02
CA ASN A 191 17.07 6.55 8.81
C ASN A 191 15.97 5.58 9.24
N ASP A 192 16.37 4.37 9.62
CA ASP A 192 15.46 3.38 10.17
C ASP A 192 14.73 3.90 11.41
N VAL A 193 13.48 3.50 11.52
CA VAL A 193 12.59 3.85 12.64
C VAL A 193 12.22 2.58 13.39
N PRO A 194 12.52 2.47 14.68
CA PRO A 194 12.10 1.33 15.49
C PRO A 194 10.57 1.19 15.53
N PRO A 195 10.04 0.00 15.79
CA PRO A 195 8.59 -0.18 15.99
C PRO A 195 8.04 0.69 17.14
N ASN A 196 6.75 0.97 17.10
CA ASN A 196 6.00 1.74 18.11
C ASN A 196 6.58 3.14 18.35
N SER A 197 7.10 3.78 17.30
CA SER A 197 7.78 5.07 17.39
C SER A 197 7.00 6.18 16.69
N THR A 198 7.11 7.40 17.23
CA THR A 198 6.65 8.62 16.55
C THR A 198 7.86 9.41 16.08
N VAL A 199 7.86 9.79 14.79
CA VAL A 199 8.94 10.55 14.16
C VAL A 199 8.39 11.88 13.65
N VAL A 200 9.07 12.99 13.95
CA VAL A 200 8.71 14.31 13.44
C VAL A 200 9.95 15.12 13.04
N GLY A 201 9.78 16.12 12.20
CA GLY A 201 10.78 17.13 11.85
C GLY A 201 11.56 16.86 10.57
N VAL A 202 12.46 17.80 10.24
CA VAL A 202 13.37 17.78 9.08
C VAL A 202 14.79 18.12 9.53
N PRO A 203 15.69 17.15 9.62
CA PRO A 203 15.49 15.71 9.44
C PRO A 203 14.60 15.10 10.53
N GLY A 204 13.90 14.01 10.20
CA GLY A 204 13.01 13.33 11.13
C GLY A 204 13.74 12.69 12.31
N ARG A 205 13.26 12.94 13.53
CA ARG A 205 13.78 12.39 14.77
C ARG A 205 12.70 11.61 15.51
N VAL A 206 13.06 10.50 16.12
CA VAL A 206 12.15 9.74 16.99
C VAL A 206 11.93 10.56 18.27
N VAL A 207 10.70 11.00 18.50
CA VAL A 207 10.30 11.81 19.68
C VAL A 207 9.50 11.02 20.70
N LYS A 208 8.99 9.86 20.32
CA LYS A 208 8.29 8.94 21.22
C LYS A 208 8.58 7.50 20.83
N ARG A 209 8.79 6.65 21.80
CA ARG A 209 9.01 5.22 21.66
C ARG A 209 8.31 4.51 22.82
N ASP A 210 7.66 3.38 22.52
CA ASP A 210 6.93 2.52 23.43
C ASP A 210 5.81 3.20 24.25
N ASN A 211 4.63 2.60 24.27
CA ASN A 211 3.38 2.92 25.00
C ASN A 211 2.29 3.67 24.25
N ILE A 212 2.37 3.88 22.95
CA ILE A 212 1.15 4.18 22.20
C ILE A 212 1.00 3.10 21.15
N ARG A 213 0.05 2.20 21.38
CA ARG A 213 -0.60 1.50 20.31
C ARG A 213 -1.16 2.60 19.41
N VAL A 214 -0.62 2.79 18.20
CA VAL A 214 -1.28 3.63 17.21
C VAL A 214 -2.55 2.85 16.83
N PRO A 215 -3.74 3.25 17.29
CA PRO A 215 -4.95 2.61 16.85
C PRO A 215 -5.03 2.81 15.33
N SER A 216 -5.46 1.82 14.59
CA SER A 216 -5.69 1.94 13.14
C SER A 216 -6.70 3.03 12.77
N ALA A 217 -7.36 3.63 13.76
CA ALA A 217 -8.35 4.70 13.64
C ALA A 217 -7.90 6.06 14.20
N ASP A 218 -6.72 6.17 14.82
CA ASP A 218 -6.25 7.46 15.33
C ASP A 218 -5.52 8.21 14.22
N LEU A 219 -6.23 9.14 13.60
CA LEU A 219 -5.78 9.97 12.49
C LEU A 219 -5.25 11.33 12.95
N ASP A 220 -4.95 11.51 14.25
CA ASP A 220 -4.44 12.76 14.78
C ASP A 220 -3.03 13.06 14.23
N GLN A 221 -2.96 14.07 13.37
CA GLN A 221 -1.70 14.56 12.78
C GLN A 221 -1.23 15.87 13.42
N VAL A 222 -1.99 16.42 14.37
CA VAL A 222 -1.82 17.80 14.88
C VAL A 222 -1.11 17.83 16.23
N HIS A 223 -1.40 16.89 17.12
CA HIS A 223 -0.85 16.87 18.49
C HIS A 223 0.42 16.02 18.59
N LEU A 224 1.32 16.19 17.63
CA LEU A 224 2.61 15.50 17.63
C LEU A 224 3.62 16.32 18.44
N PRO A 225 4.48 15.69 19.27
CA PRO A 225 5.51 16.38 20.00
C PRO A 225 6.51 17.04 19.04
N ASP A 226 6.80 18.32 19.28
CA ASP A 226 7.79 19.08 18.51
C ASP A 226 9.21 18.85 19.08
N PRO A 227 10.14 18.22 18.32
CA PRO A 227 11.50 17.97 18.81
C PRO A 227 12.26 19.24 19.13
N VAL A 228 12.06 20.31 18.36
CA VAL A 228 12.74 21.59 18.55
C VAL A 228 12.28 22.23 19.84
N MET A 229 10.98 22.19 20.14
CA MET A 229 10.46 22.71 21.41
C MET A 229 10.98 21.92 22.60
N ASN A 230 11.10 20.60 22.50
CA ASN A 230 11.68 19.78 23.55
C ASN A 230 13.17 20.09 23.77
N ASP A 231 13.96 20.24 22.70
CA ASP A 231 15.36 20.62 22.76
C ASP A 231 15.54 22.02 23.40
N ILE A 232 14.67 22.99 23.03
CA ILE A 232 14.65 24.34 23.62
C ILE A 232 14.31 24.30 25.12
N GLN A 233 13.34 23.47 25.51
CA GLN A 233 12.96 23.35 26.92
C GLN A 233 14.10 22.76 27.75
N GLN A 234 14.76 21.69 27.28
CA GLN A 234 15.94 21.12 27.95
C GLN A 234 17.08 22.10 28.04
N LEU A 235 17.30 22.91 27.00
CA LEU A 235 18.31 23.96 27.01
C LEU A 235 18.00 25.03 28.07
N LYS A 236 16.76 25.50 28.15
CA LYS A 236 16.31 26.46 29.20
C LYS A 236 16.54 25.92 30.61
N GLU A 237 16.17 24.66 30.85
CA GLU A 237 16.38 24.03 32.17
C GLU A 237 17.86 23.89 32.51
N THR A 238 18.70 23.57 31.52
CA THR A 238 20.16 23.47 31.71
C THR A 238 20.77 24.83 32.02
N VAL A 239 20.37 25.88 31.28
CA VAL A 239 20.83 27.24 31.52
C VAL A 239 20.39 27.71 32.90
N ALA A 240 19.14 27.50 33.29
CA ALA A 240 18.64 27.88 34.63
C ALA A 240 19.44 27.20 35.76
N ARG A 241 19.79 25.92 35.58
CA ARG A 241 20.63 25.17 36.56
C ARG A 241 22.04 25.74 36.65
N LEU A 242 22.68 26.07 35.52
CA LEU A 242 24.01 26.64 35.49
C LEU A 242 24.06 28.04 36.10
N VAL A 243 23.05 28.89 35.84
CA VAL A 243 22.93 30.22 36.47
C VAL A 243 22.86 30.07 37.98
N LYS A 244 22.02 29.17 38.49
CA LYS A 244 21.90 28.94 39.93
C LYS A 244 23.23 28.48 40.58
N GLN A 245 24.01 27.64 39.87
CA GLN A 245 25.35 27.20 40.36
C GLN A 245 26.39 28.31 40.36
N LEU A 246 26.20 29.38 39.58
CA LEU A 246 27.11 30.54 39.56
C LEU A 246 26.73 31.58 40.60
N GLU A 247 25.52 31.55 41.16
CA GLU A 247 25.04 32.43 42.21
C GLU A 247 25.26 31.88 43.61
N GLU A 248 25.64 30.60 43.74
CA GLU A 248 26.10 29.96 45.00
C GLU A 248 27.62 30.02 45.15
#